data_8ce4a09eb390a93c8e4054bdda7bfdf2
#
_entry.id   8ce4a09eb390a93c8e4054bdda7bfdf2
#
_cell.length_a   1.000
_cell.length_b   1.000
_cell.length_c   1.000
_cell.angle_alpha   90.00
_cell.angle_beta   90.00
_cell.angle_gamma   90.00
#
_symmetry.space_group_name_H-M   'P 1'
#
loop_
_entity.id
_entity.type
_entity.pdbx_description
1 polymer ?
#
loop_
_entity_poly.entity_id
_entity_poly.type
_entity_poly.pdbx_seq_one_letter_code
_entity_poly.pdbx_strand_id
1 'polypeptide(L)'
;LRTAQETMAQTISAQVLGGRALDVVWNLTLVGNIISANVPYGKLEEIRQLPGVEDAFVEQWYAPQTTEEADVVSPQTYISSGMTGAGLAWEQGYTGAGSRVAIIDTGTDTDHQSFDNGAFLYALKENAEEAGLSQEAYLASLNLLDVEELAAVLPQLNVHERSPQLTAEDLYLNEKLPFGYNYVDTNLRITHDYDNFGGHGSHVAGISAANRYIPEADGYL
;
A
#
# COMPACT_ATOMS: atom_id res chain seq x y z
N LEU A 1 -15.04 -5.68 16.03
CA LEU A 1 -15.72 -5.50 14.73
C LEU A 1 -15.77 -6.80 13.92
N ARG A 2 -14.68 -7.57 13.76
CA ARG A 2 -14.68 -8.82 12.98
C ARG A 2 -15.77 -9.80 13.41
N THR A 3 -15.88 -10.10 14.70
CA THR A 3 -16.94 -10.98 15.22
C THR A 3 -18.35 -10.47 14.87
N ALA A 4 -18.57 -9.17 14.87
CA ALA A 4 -19.84 -8.58 14.46
C ALA A 4 -20.08 -8.76 12.97
N GLN A 5 -19.05 -8.65 12.14
CA GLN A 5 -19.12 -8.90 10.69
C GLN A 5 -19.38 -10.37 10.40
N GLU A 6 -18.73 -11.30 11.09
CA GLU A 6 -19.00 -12.74 10.97
C GLU A 6 -20.44 -13.08 11.32
N THR A 7 -20.96 -12.52 12.41
CA THR A 7 -22.34 -12.69 12.83
C THR A 7 -23.30 -12.13 11.77
N MET A 8 -23.00 -10.97 11.22
CA MET A 8 -23.81 -10.36 10.15
C MET A 8 -23.77 -11.19 8.87
N ALA A 9 -22.61 -11.70 8.48
CA ALA A 9 -22.48 -12.59 7.32
C ALA A 9 -23.31 -13.87 7.47
N GLN A 10 -23.35 -14.45 8.68
CA GLN A 10 -24.22 -15.60 9.01
C GLN A 10 -25.71 -15.22 8.95
N THR A 11 -26.05 -14.04 9.42
CA THR A 11 -27.44 -13.53 9.37
C THR A 11 -27.91 -13.35 7.93
N ILE A 12 -27.10 -12.71 7.09
CA ILE A 12 -27.38 -12.54 5.66
C ILE A 12 -27.53 -13.92 4.98
N SER A 13 -26.62 -14.84 5.25
CA SER A 13 -26.68 -16.20 4.74
C SER A 13 -28.01 -16.88 5.08
N ALA A 14 -28.40 -16.85 6.35
CA ALA A 14 -29.60 -17.55 6.83
C ALA A 14 -30.92 -16.88 6.38
N GLN A 15 -31.01 -15.56 6.48
CA GLN A 15 -32.25 -14.84 6.29
C GLN A 15 -32.48 -14.38 4.85
N VAL A 16 -31.43 -14.11 4.09
CA VAL A 16 -31.54 -13.53 2.75
C VAL A 16 -31.12 -14.48 1.64
N LEU A 17 -30.09 -15.29 1.89
CA LEU A 17 -29.52 -16.17 0.87
C LEU A 17 -30.02 -17.63 0.94
N GLY A 18 -31.00 -17.90 1.78
CA GLY A 18 -31.60 -19.23 1.92
C GLY A 18 -30.61 -20.29 2.43
N GLY A 19 -29.68 -19.90 3.30
CA GLY A 19 -28.67 -20.75 3.91
C GLY A 19 -27.39 -20.91 3.09
N ARG A 20 -27.28 -20.28 1.91
CA ARG A 20 -25.99 -20.22 1.17
C ARG A 20 -25.05 -19.27 1.89
N ALA A 21 -23.77 -19.65 2.03
CA ALA A 21 -22.77 -18.77 2.60
C ALA A 21 -22.66 -17.45 1.84
N LEU A 22 -22.50 -16.36 2.56
CA LEU A 22 -22.18 -15.06 1.95
C LEU A 22 -20.78 -15.13 1.38
N ASP A 23 -20.63 -14.80 0.11
CA ASP A 23 -19.33 -14.70 -0.56
C ASP A 23 -18.68 -13.35 -0.20
N VAL A 24 -18.01 -13.32 0.97
CA VAL A 24 -17.34 -12.14 1.48
C VAL A 24 -16.06 -11.88 0.69
N VAL A 25 -15.94 -10.68 0.14
CA VAL A 25 -14.75 -10.22 -0.57
C VAL A 25 -13.77 -9.57 0.40
N TRP A 26 -14.24 -8.59 1.18
CA TRP A 26 -13.41 -7.88 2.17
C TRP A 26 -14.18 -7.62 3.47
N ASN A 27 -13.43 -7.68 4.57
CA ASN A 27 -13.88 -7.23 5.88
C ASN A 27 -13.06 -5.98 6.27
N LEU A 28 -13.67 -4.79 6.13
CA LEU A 28 -13.01 -3.52 6.43
C LEU A 28 -13.38 -3.09 7.85
N THR A 29 -12.38 -2.96 8.71
CA THR A 29 -12.58 -2.68 10.15
C THR A 29 -11.81 -1.48 10.66
N LEU A 30 -10.93 -0.89 9.84
CA LEU A 30 -10.05 0.19 10.25
C LEU A 30 -10.72 1.57 10.14
N VAL A 31 -11.26 1.88 8.97
CA VAL A 31 -11.91 3.17 8.67
C VAL A 31 -13.43 3.11 8.68
N GLY A 32 -13.98 1.91 8.78
CA GLY A 32 -15.43 1.67 8.79
C GLY A 32 -15.74 0.24 9.20
N ASN A 33 -17.02 -0.04 9.49
CA ASN A 33 -17.51 -1.39 9.72
C ASN A 33 -18.24 -1.86 8.44
N ILE A 34 -17.47 -2.31 7.45
CA ILE A 34 -17.98 -2.61 6.11
C ILE A 34 -17.65 -4.07 5.75
N ILE A 35 -18.65 -4.77 5.20
CA ILE A 35 -18.46 -6.07 4.56
C ILE A 35 -18.67 -5.85 3.05
N SER A 36 -17.64 -6.10 2.25
CA SER A 36 -17.77 -6.22 0.79
C SER A 36 -18.04 -7.68 0.45
N ALA A 37 -19.07 -7.95 -0.33
CA ALA A 37 -19.50 -9.31 -0.63
C ALA A 37 -20.20 -9.40 -1.99
N ASN A 38 -20.09 -10.56 -2.63
CA ASN A 38 -20.86 -10.87 -3.84
C ASN A 38 -22.23 -11.39 -3.46
N VAL A 39 -23.28 -10.66 -3.86
CA VAL A 39 -24.68 -11.05 -3.63
C VAL A 39 -25.49 -10.87 -4.91
N PRO A 40 -26.57 -11.64 -5.11
CA PRO A 40 -27.50 -11.35 -6.20
C PRO A 40 -28.10 -9.93 -6.03
N TYR A 41 -28.09 -9.12 -7.09
CA TYR A 41 -28.55 -7.74 -7.07
C TYR A 41 -29.95 -7.58 -6.45
N GLY A 42 -30.87 -8.49 -6.76
CA GLY A 42 -32.24 -8.48 -6.23
C GLY A 42 -32.32 -8.70 -4.72
N LYS A 43 -31.23 -9.02 -4.03
CA LYS A 43 -31.21 -9.23 -2.57
C LYS A 43 -30.71 -8.00 -1.79
N LEU A 44 -30.29 -6.96 -2.48
CA LEU A 44 -29.73 -5.76 -1.86
C LEU A 44 -30.71 -5.11 -0.87
N GLU A 45 -31.97 -4.96 -1.27
CA GLU A 45 -32.98 -4.33 -0.42
C GLU A 45 -33.32 -5.17 0.81
N GLU A 46 -33.36 -6.51 0.67
CA GLU A 46 -33.56 -7.41 1.81
C GLU A 46 -32.41 -7.30 2.83
N ILE A 47 -31.16 -7.15 2.34
CA ILE A 47 -29.98 -6.95 3.19
C ILE A 47 -30.06 -5.60 3.90
N ARG A 48 -30.43 -4.54 3.19
CA ARG A 48 -30.55 -3.17 3.74
C ARG A 48 -31.52 -3.10 4.92
N GLN A 49 -32.55 -3.94 4.91
CA GLN A 49 -33.55 -3.94 5.96
C GLN A 49 -33.23 -4.83 7.17
N LEU A 50 -32.08 -5.51 7.17
CA LEU A 50 -31.66 -6.33 8.30
C LEU A 50 -31.29 -5.47 9.51
N PRO A 51 -31.69 -5.86 10.72
CA PRO A 51 -31.25 -5.19 11.94
C PRO A 51 -29.70 -5.18 12.05
N GLY A 52 -29.12 -4.01 12.24
CA GLY A 52 -27.68 -3.83 12.35
C GLY A 52 -26.97 -3.52 11.03
N VAL A 53 -27.68 -3.49 9.92
CA VAL A 53 -27.20 -2.93 8.65
C VAL A 53 -27.63 -1.46 8.60
N GLU A 54 -26.67 -0.55 8.45
CA GLU A 54 -26.92 0.87 8.31
C GLU A 54 -27.29 1.22 6.87
N ASP A 55 -26.57 0.67 5.91
CA ASP A 55 -26.89 0.75 4.48
C ASP A 55 -26.27 -0.43 3.73
N ALA A 56 -26.78 -0.69 2.53
CA ALA A 56 -26.22 -1.63 1.58
C ALA A 56 -26.34 -1.04 0.15
N PHE A 57 -25.24 -0.98 -0.57
CA PHE A 57 -25.16 -0.40 -1.90
C PHE A 57 -24.23 -1.20 -2.81
N VAL A 58 -24.40 -1.01 -4.10
CA VAL A 58 -23.51 -1.63 -5.09
C VAL A 58 -22.21 -0.84 -5.13
N GLU A 59 -21.09 -1.56 -5.04
CA GLU A 59 -19.77 -0.96 -5.23
C GLU A 59 -19.69 -0.29 -6.61
N GLN A 60 -19.17 0.94 -6.62
CA GLN A 60 -18.94 1.67 -7.86
C GLN A 60 -17.49 1.52 -8.28
N TRP A 61 -17.29 1.11 -9.51
CA TRP A 61 -15.97 1.07 -10.12
C TRP A 61 -15.60 2.45 -10.61
N TYR A 62 -14.46 2.92 -10.15
CA TYR A 62 -13.82 4.13 -10.66
C TYR A 62 -12.59 3.70 -11.46
N ALA A 63 -12.56 4.07 -12.75
CA ALA A 63 -11.34 3.91 -13.53
C ALA A 63 -10.27 4.83 -12.94
N PRO A 64 -9.02 4.37 -12.77
CA PRO A 64 -7.92 5.26 -12.45
C PRO A 64 -7.86 6.40 -13.47
N GLN A 65 -7.53 7.59 -13.02
CA GLN A 65 -7.28 8.69 -13.95
C GLN A 65 -6.00 8.37 -14.71
N THR A 66 -6.14 8.13 -16.01
CA THR A 66 -4.99 8.04 -16.91
C THR A 66 -4.41 9.43 -17.06
N THR A 67 -3.18 9.63 -16.66
CA THR A 67 -2.41 10.77 -17.15
C THR A 67 -2.13 10.49 -18.62
N GLU A 68 -2.63 11.33 -19.53
CA GLU A 68 -2.12 11.33 -20.89
C GLU A 68 -0.62 11.56 -20.80
N GLU A 69 0.17 10.75 -21.49
CA GLU A 69 1.61 10.97 -21.63
C GLU A 69 1.82 12.34 -22.27
N ALA A 70 1.95 13.36 -21.44
CA ALA A 70 2.45 14.63 -21.90
C ALA A 70 3.96 14.45 -22.12
N ASP A 71 4.44 14.74 -23.31
CA ASP A 71 5.87 14.92 -23.60
C ASP A 71 6.42 16.06 -22.72
N VAL A 72 6.60 15.82 -21.45
CA VAL A 72 7.06 16.83 -20.50
C VAL A 72 8.57 16.77 -20.42
N VAL A 73 9.19 17.67 -21.17
CA VAL A 73 10.65 17.87 -21.20
C VAL A 73 11.19 18.52 -19.89
N SER A 74 10.31 18.92 -18.96
CA SER A 74 10.71 19.61 -17.72
C SER A 74 9.97 19.05 -16.50
N PRO A 75 10.67 18.68 -15.42
CA PRO A 75 10.03 18.17 -14.21
C PRO A 75 9.13 19.24 -13.57
N GLN A 76 7.84 19.08 -13.67
CA GLN A 76 6.85 19.99 -13.04
C GLN A 76 6.91 19.92 -11.49
N THR A 77 7.42 18.82 -10.94
CA THR A 77 7.56 18.60 -9.50
C THR A 77 8.51 19.56 -8.80
N TYR A 78 9.47 20.15 -9.51
CA TYR A 78 10.37 21.17 -8.93
C TYR A 78 9.59 22.43 -8.48
N ILE A 79 8.65 22.88 -9.28
CA ILE A 79 7.81 24.05 -8.93
C ILE A 79 6.86 23.67 -7.79
N SER A 80 6.26 22.49 -7.84
CA SER A 80 5.32 22.02 -6.83
C SER A 80 6.00 21.86 -5.47
N SER A 81 7.21 21.31 -5.40
CA SER A 81 7.96 21.17 -4.14
C SER A 81 8.30 22.52 -3.52
N GLY A 82 8.63 23.53 -4.34
CA GLY A 82 8.81 24.92 -3.87
C GLY A 82 7.53 25.52 -3.30
N MET A 83 6.37 25.27 -3.93
CA MET A 83 5.07 25.76 -3.46
C MET A 83 4.60 25.09 -2.16
N THR A 84 4.90 23.80 -1.97
CA THR A 84 4.52 23.05 -0.76
C THR A 84 5.44 23.34 0.43
N GLY A 85 6.60 23.94 0.19
CA GLY A 85 7.59 24.22 1.23
C GLY A 85 8.36 22.98 1.69
N ALA A 86 8.37 21.87 0.92
CA ALA A 86 9.07 20.65 1.27
C ALA A 86 10.56 20.89 1.54
N GLY A 87 11.23 21.73 0.73
CA GLY A 87 12.62 22.11 0.94
C GLY A 87 12.89 22.73 2.30
N LEU A 88 11.99 23.61 2.77
CA LEU A 88 12.11 24.22 4.10
C LEU A 88 11.98 23.21 5.22
N ALA A 89 11.12 22.19 5.06
CA ALA A 89 11.01 21.10 6.02
C ALA A 89 12.31 20.28 6.09
N TRP A 90 12.90 19.97 4.96
CA TRP A 90 14.18 19.24 4.88
C TRP A 90 15.33 20.04 5.50
N GLU A 91 15.43 21.34 5.25
CA GLU A 91 16.41 22.23 5.89
C GLU A 91 16.29 22.24 7.42
N GLN A 92 15.10 21.99 7.95
CA GLN A 92 14.83 21.84 9.39
C GLN A 92 15.01 20.42 9.91
N GLY A 93 15.46 19.47 9.07
CA GLY A 93 15.71 18.08 9.43
C GLY A 93 14.50 17.15 9.35
N TYR A 94 13.34 17.62 8.86
CA TYR A 94 12.15 16.79 8.67
C TYR A 94 12.23 16.06 7.33
N THR A 95 12.95 14.96 7.30
CA THR A 95 13.23 14.19 6.07
C THR A 95 12.27 13.01 5.85
N GLY A 96 11.44 12.69 6.85
CA GLY A 96 10.59 11.50 6.81
C GLY A 96 11.33 10.19 7.15
N ALA A 97 12.61 10.25 7.52
CA ALA A 97 13.37 9.05 7.90
C ALA A 97 12.65 8.26 9.00
N GLY A 98 12.53 6.93 8.83
CA GLY A 98 11.79 6.04 9.72
C GLY A 98 10.26 6.04 9.53
N SER A 99 9.74 6.85 8.61
CA SER A 99 8.30 6.83 8.30
C SER A 99 7.97 5.69 7.34
N ARG A 100 6.86 4.98 7.61
CA ARG A 100 6.28 3.99 6.70
C ARG A 100 5.14 4.63 5.92
N VAL A 101 5.21 4.58 4.59
CA VAL A 101 4.20 5.16 3.69
C VAL A 101 3.54 4.03 2.91
N ALA A 102 2.23 3.90 2.98
CA ALA A 102 1.46 2.98 2.15
C ALA A 102 0.99 3.69 0.89
N ILE A 103 1.36 3.16 -0.27
CA ILE A 103 0.88 3.61 -1.58
C ILE A 103 -0.19 2.63 -2.05
N ILE A 104 -1.42 3.09 -2.18
CA ILE A 104 -2.55 2.31 -2.66
C ILE A 104 -2.92 2.89 -4.02
N ASP A 105 -2.40 2.28 -5.07
CA ASP A 105 -2.46 2.82 -6.42
C ASP A 105 -2.41 1.70 -7.48
N THR A 106 -2.07 2.02 -8.72
CA THR A 106 -2.04 1.09 -9.85
C THR A 106 -0.85 0.13 -9.86
N GLY A 107 0.02 0.18 -8.88
CA GLY A 107 1.25 -0.60 -8.78
C GLY A 107 2.49 0.28 -8.74
N THR A 108 3.64 -0.32 -8.58
CA THR A 108 4.92 0.38 -8.50
C THR A 108 5.97 -0.38 -9.29
N ASP A 109 6.72 0.32 -10.12
CA ASP A 109 7.90 -0.22 -10.80
C ASP A 109 9.01 -0.43 -9.76
N THR A 110 9.09 -1.65 -9.25
CA THR A 110 10.01 -2.00 -8.17
C THR A 110 11.47 -2.05 -8.61
N ASP A 111 11.71 -2.11 -9.92
CA ASP A 111 13.05 -2.15 -10.53
C ASP A 111 13.54 -0.75 -10.93
N HIS A 112 12.71 0.27 -10.75
CA HIS A 112 13.12 1.64 -11.05
C HIS A 112 14.23 2.12 -10.11
N GLN A 113 15.24 2.80 -10.66
CA GLN A 113 16.41 3.29 -9.90
C GLN A 113 16.05 4.12 -8.65
N SER A 114 14.93 4.84 -8.69
CA SER A 114 14.43 5.62 -7.54
C SER A 114 14.04 4.76 -6.33
N PHE A 115 13.92 3.45 -6.50
CA PHE A 115 13.58 2.48 -5.45
C PHE A 115 14.66 1.42 -5.26
N ASP A 116 15.84 1.61 -5.88
CA ASP A 116 16.96 0.69 -5.73
C ASP A 116 17.32 0.51 -4.25
N ASN A 117 17.34 -0.73 -3.79
CA ASN A 117 17.61 -1.04 -2.40
C ASN A 117 19.08 -0.79 -1.99
N GLY A 118 20.00 -0.98 -2.92
CA GLY A 118 21.42 -0.70 -2.68
C GLY A 118 21.65 0.80 -2.46
N ALA A 119 21.03 1.64 -3.29
CA ALA A 119 21.07 3.09 -3.14
C ALA A 119 20.41 3.55 -1.82
N PHE A 120 19.32 2.91 -1.43
CA PHE A 120 18.67 3.16 -0.15
C PHE A 120 19.59 2.84 1.03
N LEU A 121 20.17 1.66 1.05
CA LEU A 121 21.08 1.23 2.13
C LEU A 121 22.36 2.08 2.18
N TYR A 122 22.86 2.49 1.00
CA TYR A 122 24.00 3.42 0.94
C TYR A 122 23.64 4.77 1.57
N ALA A 123 22.47 5.34 1.23
CA ALA A 123 22.01 6.60 1.84
C ALA A 123 21.84 6.49 3.36
N LEU A 124 21.38 5.35 3.86
CA LEU A 124 21.28 5.10 5.31
C LEU A 124 22.63 5.05 5.98
N LYS A 125 23.64 4.49 5.32
CA LYS A 125 25.03 4.50 5.82
C LYS A 125 25.57 5.93 5.92
N GLU A 126 25.43 6.73 4.87
CA GLU A 126 25.87 8.14 4.88
C GLU A 126 25.13 8.94 5.98
N ASN A 127 23.83 8.75 6.13
CA ASN A 127 23.05 9.39 7.20
C ASN A 127 23.52 8.96 8.60
N ALA A 128 23.96 7.72 8.79
CA ALA A 128 24.52 7.25 10.06
C ALA A 128 25.84 7.94 10.37
N GLU A 129 26.71 8.08 9.37
CA GLU A 129 27.99 8.80 9.51
C GLU A 129 27.77 10.28 9.83
N GLU A 130 26.83 10.95 9.14
CA GLU A 130 26.42 12.34 9.43
C GLU A 130 25.88 12.50 10.85
N ALA A 131 25.15 11.50 11.36
CA ALA A 131 24.63 11.48 12.73
C ALA A 131 25.67 11.08 13.80
N GLY A 132 26.87 10.67 13.40
CA GLY A 132 27.91 10.18 14.31
C GLY A 132 27.56 8.84 14.97
N LEU A 133 26.75 8.03 14.33
CA LEU A 133 26.30 6.73 14.79
C LEU A 133 26.92 5.59 13.96
N SER A 134 26.99 4.39 14.55
CA SER A 134 27.21 3.21 13.71
C SER A 134 25.97 2.94 12.84
N GLN A 135 26.18 2.33 11.67
CA GLN A 135 25.08 1.97 10.78
C GLN A 135 24.03 1.11 11.50
N GLU A 136 24.45 0.15 12.30
CA GLU A 136 23.57 -0.71 13.09
C GLU A 136 22.72 0.10 14.09
N ALA A 137 23.33 1.02 14.83
CA ALA A 137 22.62 1.87 15.78
C ALA A 137 21.63 2.82 15.07
N TYR A 138 22.01 3.32 13.90
CA TYR A 138 21.13 4.17 13.10
C TYR A 138 19.95 3.39 12.56
N LEU A 139 20.17 2.21 11.95
CA LEU A 139 19.10 1.34 11.46
C LEU A 139 18.12 0.94 12.57
N ALA A 140 18.64 0.59 13.75
CA ALA A 140 17.80 0.26 14.91
C ALA A 140 16.95 1.45 15.41
N SER A 141 17.36 2.67 15.09
CA SER A 141 16.58 3.88 15.42
C SER A 141 15.44 4.16 14.44
N LEU A 142 15.46 3.52 13.26
CA LEU A 142 14.44 3.68 12.23
C LEU A 142 13.32 2.66 12.45
N ASN A 143 12.13 3.02 12.02
CA ASN A 143 10.97 2.15 12.08
C ASN A 143 10.82 1.38 10.75
N LEU A 144 11.87 0.65 10.35
CA LEU A 144 11.80 -0.18 9.14
C LEU A 144 10.96 -1.42 9.42
N LEU A 145 10.16 -1.81 8.43
CA LEU A 145 9.43 -3.08 8.47
C LEU A 145 10.38 -4.21 8.08
N ASP A 146 10.41 -5.26 8.87
CA ASP A 146 11.13 -6.48 8.56
C ASP A 146 10.18 -7.68 8.34
N VAL A 147 10.75 -8.80 7.94
CA VAL A 147 9.99 -9.99 7.61
C VAL A 147 9.37 -10.64 8.86
N GLU A 148 10.03 -10.53 10.01
CA GLU A 148 9.54 -11.07 11.28
C GLU A 148 8.31 -10.30 11.78
N GLU A 149 8.34 -8.97 11.69
CA GLU A 149 7.19 -8.13 12.02
C GLU A 149 6.03 -8.41 11.07
N LEU A 150 6.31 -8.53 9.76
CA LEU A 150 5.31 -8.90 8.76
C LEU A 150 4.69 -10.26 9.07
N ALA A 151 5.50 -11.27 9.40
CA ALA A 151 5.02 -12.60 9.76
C ALA A 151 4.11 -12.59 10.99
N ALA A 152 4.43 -11.77 11.97
CA ALA A 152 3.62 -11.63 13.21
C ALA A 152 2.22 -11.06 12.94
N VAL A 153 2.07 -10.18 11.96
CA VAL A 153 0.79 -9.54 11.64
C VAL A 153 0.04 -10.21 10.48
N LEU A 154 0.72 -10.97 9.64
CA LEU A 154 0.15 -11.60 8.44
C LEU A 154 -1.18 -12.34 8.69
N PRO A 155 -1.35 -13.14 9.76
CA PRO A 155 -2.63 -13.82 10.02
C PRO A 155 -3.82 -12.87 10.24
N GLN A 156 -3.57 -11.58 10.47
CA GLN A 156 -4.58 -10.56 10.70
C GLN A 156 -4.89 -9.74 9.42
N LEU A 157 -4.10 -9.94 8.37
CA LEU A 157 -4.23 -9.19 7.11
C LEU A 157 -5.20 -9.89 6.16
N ASN A 158 -5.94 -9.10 5.40
CA ASN A 158 -6.85 -9.61 4.37
C ASN A 158 -6.11 -10.41 3.27
N VAL A 159 -4.84 -10.13 3.04
CA VAL A 159 -4.01 -10.90 2.12
C VAL A 159 -3.94 -12.37 2.52
N HIS A 160 -3.86 -12.66 3.81
CA HIS A 160 -3.84 -14.04 4.31
C HIS A 160 -5.17 -14.77 4.07
N GLU A 161 -6.29 -14.08 4.20
CA GLU A 161 -7.61 -14.65 3.90
C GLU A 161 -7.77 -14.98 2.40
N ARG A 162 -7.22 -14.15 1.53
CA ARG A 162 -7.34 -14.27 0.06
C ARG A 162 -6.29 -15.17 -0.56
N SER A 163 -5.12 -15.21 0.03
CA SER A 163 -3.96 -15.96 -0.45
C SER A 163 -3.27 -16.67 0.71
N PRO A 164 -3.95 -17.66 1.36
CA PRO A 164 -3.46 -18.27 2.58
C PRO A 164 -2.15 -19.09 2.40
N GLN A 165 -1.77 -19.35 1.15
CA GLN A 165 -0.51 -20.00 0.79
C GLN A 165 0.70 -19.07 0.82
N LEU A 166 0.50 -17.73 0.82
CA LEU A 166 1.60 -16.79 0.84
C LEU A 166 2.16 -16.62 2.25
N THR A 167 3.47 -16.55 2.31
CA THR A 167 4.23 -16.32 3.54
C THR A 167 4.65 -14.85 3.65
N ALA A 168 5.23 -14.47 4.76
CA ALA A 168 5.79 -13.12 4.91
C ALA A 168 6.95 -12.88 3.94
N GLU A 169 7.76 -13.90 3.70
CA GLU A 169 8.88 -13.85 2.76
C GLU A 169 8.42 -13.65 1.31
N ASP A 170 7.25 -14.18 0.92
CA ASP A 170 6.69 -13.95 -0.42
C ASP A 170 6.21 -12.50 -0.61
N LEU A 171 5.82 -11.85 0.48
CA LEU A 171 5.25 -10.50 0.48
C LEU A 171 6.30 -9.41 0.73
N TYR A 172 7.43 -9.78 1.34
CA TYR A 172 8.53 -8.87 1.64
C TYR A 172 9.47 -8.78 0.44
N LEU A 173 9.63 -7.58 -0.11
CA LEU A 173 10.54 -7.40 -1.25
C LEU A 173 11.96 -7.07 -0.79
N ASN A 174 12.11 -5.97 -0.04
CA ASN A 174 13.40 -5.50 0.49
C ASN A 174 13.16 -4.38 1.52
N GLU A 175 14.23 -3.79 2.06
CA GLU A 175 14.16 -2.75 3.10
C GLU A 175 13.53 -1.45 2.59
N LYS A 176 13.70 -1.12 1.30
CA LYS A 176 13.10 0.06 0.67
C LYS A 176 11.62 -0.12 0.39
N LEU A 177 11.25 -1.28 -0.11
CA LEU A 177 9.90 -1.68 -0.49
C LEU A 177 9.51 -2.95 0.29
N PRO A 178 9.21 -2.83 1.60
CA PRO A 178 9.11 -3.99 2.47
C PRO A 178 7.81 -4.79 2.32
N PHE A 179 6.84 -4.31 1.55
CA PHE A 179 5.59 -5.01 1.34
C PHE A 179 4.97 -4.66 -0.01
N GLY A 180 4.52 -5.67 -0.74
CA GLY A 180 3.79 -5.48 -1.98
C GLY A 180 2.77 -6.59 -2.22
N TYR A 181 1.54 -6.21 -2.62
CA TYR A 181 0.49 -7.15 -2.95
C TYR A 181 -0.54 -6.53 -3.89
N ASN A 182 -0.93 -7.25 -4.93
CA ASN A 182 -2.01 -6.86 -5.83
C ASN A 182 -3.35 -7.34 -5.25
N TYR A 183 -4.08 -6.42 -4.62
CA TYR A 183 -5.37 -6.70 -4.00
C TYR A 183 -6.51 -6.90 -5.01
N VAL A 184 -6.37 -6.40 -6.23
CA VAL A 184 -7.36 -6.54 -7.30
C VAL A 184 -7.35 -7.97 -7.83
N ASP A 185 -6.17 -8.45 -8.24
CA ASP A 185 -6.01 -9.77 -8.85
C ASP A 185 -5.60 -10.85 -7.82
N THR A 186 -5.44 -10.49 -6.55
CA THR A 186 -5.06 -11.38 -5.46
C THR A 186 -3.77 -12.17 -5.73
N ASN A 187 -2.71 -11.46 -6.14
CA ASN A 187 -1.42 -12.05 -6.49
C ASN A 187 -0.25 -11.09 -6.15
N LEU A 188 0.98 -11.50 -6.52
CA LEU A 188 2.21 -10.74 -6.26
C LEU A 188 2.63 -9.82 -7.43
N ARG A 189 1.82 -9.66 -8.47
CA ARG A 189 2.14 -8.82 -9.64
C ARG A 189 1.79 -7.37 -9.33
N ILE A 190 2.74 -6.63 -8.82
CA ILE A 190 2.57 -5.25 -8.36
C ILE A 190 3.24 -4.22 -9.28
N THR A 191 3.94 -4.65 -10.33
CA THR A 191 4.62 -3.76 -11.26
C THR A 191 3.67 -3.26 -12.35
N HIS A 192 4.01 -2.11 -12.93
CA HIS A 192 3.25 -1.47 -14.01
C HIS A 192 3.11 -2.33 -15.28
N ASP A 193 3.99 -3.30 -15.49
CA ASP A 193 3.96 -4.22 -16.64
C ASP A 193 2.67 -5.05 -16.74
N TYR A 194 1.96 -5.17 -15.62
CA TYR A 194 0.72 -5.93 -15.51
C TYR A 194 -0.52 -5.05 -15.44
N ASP A 195 -0.37 -3.73 -15.58
CA ASP A 195 -1.44 -2.76 -15.48
C ASP A 195 -1.52 -1.91 -16.75
N ASN A 196 -2.73 -1.76 -17.29
CA ASN A 196 -2.99 -0.92 -18.47
C ASN A 196 -3.03 0.59 -18.13
N PHE A 197 -2.91 0.96 -16.86
CA PHE A 197 -3.01 2.34 -16.38
C PHE A 197 -1.64 3.02 -16.22
N GLY A 198 -0.58 2.39 -16.70
CA GLY A 198 0.76 2.94 -16.76
C GLY A 198 1.43 3.14 -15.41
N GLY A 199 2.40 4.04 -15.35
CA GLY A 199 3.24 4.26 -14.19
C GLY A 199 2.68 5.19 -13.11
N HIS A 200 1.34 5.40 -12.99
CA HIS A 200 0.78 6.37 -12.04
C HIS A 200 1.22 6.06 -10.59
N GLY A 201 1.05 4.83 -10.13
CA GLY A 201 1.49 4.43 -8.79
C GLY A 201 3.00 4.56 -8.57
N SER A 202 3.81 4.27 -9.59
CA SER A 202 5.27 4.50 -9.56
C SER A 202 5.60 5.99 -9.38
N HIS A 203 4.87 6.87 -10.08
CA HIS A 203 5.04 8.31 -9.95
C HIS A 203 4.65 8.81 -8.55
N VAL A 204 3.51 8.35 -8.03
CA VAL A 204 3.05 8.69 -6.66
C VAL A 204 4.04 8.19 -5.61
N ALA A 205 4.52 6.95 -5.76
CA ALA A 205 5.54 6.39 -4.88
C ALA A 205 6.85 7.18 -4.96
N GLY A 206 7.26 7.61 -6.16
CA GLY A 206 8.45 8.44 -6.37
C GLY A 206 8.36 9.79 -5.67
N ILE A 207 7.22 10.48 -5.77
CA ILE A 207 7.02 11.75 -5.06
C ILE A 207 7.08 11.56 -3.54
N SER A 208 6.55 10.45 -3.05
CA SER A 208 6.41 10.21 -1.61
C SER A 208 7.68 9.66 -0.96
N ALA A 209 8.43 8.83 -1.68
CA ALA A 209 9.46 8.00 -1.07
C ALA A 209 10.62 7.61 -2.02
N ALA A 210 10.91 8.35 -3.09
CA ALA A 210 12.11 8.09 -3.89
C ALA A 210 13.38 8.12 -3.04
N ASN A 211 14.41 7.39 -3.48
CA ASN A 211 15.72 7.46 -2.86
C ASN A 211 16.29 8.88 -2.92
N ARG A 212 17.01 9.26 -1.88
CA ARG A 212 17.81 10.49 -1.86
C ARG A 212 18.88 10.39 -2.96
N TYR A 213 19.01 11.42 -3.77
CA TYR A 213 20.11 11.54 -4.70
C TYR A 213 21.40 11.89 -3.96
N ILE A 214 22.45 11.10 -4.17
CA ILE A 214 23.79 11.31 -3.61
C ILE A 214 24.77 11.39 -4.78
N PRO A 215 25.18 12.61 -5.22
CA PRO A 215 25.89 12.79 -6.49
C PRO A 215 27.32 12.20 -6.50
N GLU A 216 27.89 11.94 -5.34
CA GLU A 216 29.27 11.42 -5.20
C GLU A 216 29.31 9.92 -4.95
N ALA A 217 28.15 9.26 -4.94
CA ALA A 217 28.08 7.81 -4.76
C ALA A 217 28.48 7.10 -6.05
N ASP A 218 29.48 6.25 -6.01
CA ASP A 218 29.98 5.46 -7.15
C ASP A 218 28.85 4.58 -7.74
N GLY A 219 28.07 5.13 -8.67
CA GLY A 219 27.01 4.43 -9.37
C GLY A 219 25.65 4.35 -8.67
N TYR A 220 25.46 4.99 -7.54
CA TYR A 220 24.16 5.11 -6.86
C TYR A 220 23.57 6.52 -7.02
N LEU A 221 22.30 6.61 -7.27
CA LEU A 221 21.54 7.84 -7.44
C LEU A 221 20.58 8.07 -6.27
#